data_fa260614b42114ac3ea037e4de495665
#
_entry.id   fa260614b42114ac3ea037e4de495665
#
_cell.length_a   1.000
_cell.length_b   1.000
_cell.length_c   1.000
_cell.angle_alpha   90.00
_cell.angle_beta   90.00
_cell.angle_gamma   90.00
#
_symmetry.space_group_name_H-M   'P 1'
#
loop_
_entity.id
_entity.type
_entity.pdbx_description
1 polymer ?
#
loop_
_entity_poly.entity_id
_entity_poly.type
_entity_poly.pdbx_seq_one_letter_code
_entity_poly.pdbx_strand_id
1 'polypeptide(L)'
;MKFKMFSVVVGSEACIAKCPFCVSCETPNKDNLKSCEINWRNLKIAANLANRSNVDTVMLTSRGEPLLFPDQITDYLHHLKKFNFPFIELQTNGILLQKNKDKYDKYLKLWYDQGLTTITISVVSHKPELNKKNYMQDNSDYIDLPKLMDYLHELKFCVRLTCVCCKNMMDNSKEVSEFIKFAKQNKVEQVTLRPVNDEYRRESARLWILENKLTDENKKEIKDYLENNGTKLLELERIGTIYDVDGQNVLFSLPLTKYTRDTNPENLRNLIFFQDGHIRYEWEMEGGILL
;
A
#
# COMPACT_ATOMS: atom_id res chain seq x y z
N MET A 1 8.94 -11.01 20.64
CA MET A 1 8.73 -10.38 19.32
C MET A 1 7.54 -9.45 19.43
N LYS A 2 7.70 -8.21 18.98
CA LYS A 2 6.63 -7.23 18.86
C LYS A 2 6.55 -6.76 17.41
N PHE A 3 5.36 -6.69 16.86
CA PHE A 3 5.10 -6.28 15.48
C PHE A 3 4.39 -4.94 15.47
N LYS A 4 4.67 -4.10 14.45
CA LYS A 4 4.02 -2.79 14.28
C LYS A 4 2.88 -2.81 13.28
N MET A 5 2.88 -3.76 12.36
CA MET A 5 1.88 -3.88 11.30
C MET A 5 1.57 -5.34 11.05
N PHE A 6 0.31 -5.63 10.76
CA PHE A 6 -0.13 -6.95 10.31
C PHE A 6 -0.62 -6.87 8.88
N SER A 7 0.03 -7.58 7.98
CA SER A 7 -0.34 -7.68 6.56
C SER A 7 -0.96 -9.03 6.27
N VAL A 8 -2.07 -9.03 5.54
CA VAL A 8 -2.73 -10.23 5.02
C VAL A 8 -2.68 -10.18 3.51
N VAL A 9 -2.07 -11.19 2.90
CA VAL A 9 -1.88 -11.26 1.45
C VAL A 9 -3.09 -11.92 0.80
N VAL A 10 -3.81 -11.16 -0.02
CA VAL A 10 -5.04 -11.56 -0.71
C VAL A 10 -4.73 -12.09 -2.12
N GLY A 11 -5.41 -13.13 -2.52
CA GLY A 11 -5.44 -13.59 -3.91
C GLY A 11 -4.12 -14.17 -4.41
N SER A 12 -3.75 -13.85 -5.62
CA SER A 12 -2.56 -14.34 -6.31
C SER A 12 -1.73 -13.19 -6.89
N GLU A 13 -0.78 -13.52 -7.77
CA GLU A 13 -0.01 -12.53 -8.54
C GLU A 13 -0.79 -11.87 -9.68
N ALA A 14 -2.03 -12.30 -9.92
CA ALA A 14 -2.86 -11.73 -10.97
C ALA A 14 -3.08 -10.23 -10.72
N CYS A 15 -2.79 -9.43 -11.73
CA CYS A 15 -2.98 -7.98 -11.69
C CYS A 15 -3.42 -7.46 -13.05
N ILE A 16 -4.31 -6.47 -13.06
CA ILE A 16 -4.73 -5.76 -14.26
C ILE A 16 -3.77 -4.65 -14.66
N ALA A 17 -2.88 -4.25 -13.75
CA ALA A 17 -1.82 -3.27 -14.00
C ALA A 17 -0.48 -4.01 -14.20
N LYS A 18 0.45 -3.36 -14.92
CA LYS A 18 1.81 -3.88 -15.12
C LYS A 18 2.84 -2.78 -14.83
N CYS A 19 2.85 -2.34 -13.58
CA CYS A 19 3.74 -1.28 -13.13
C CYS A 19 5.20 -1.71 -13.27
N PRO A 20 6.07 -0.90 -13.90
CA PRO A 20 7.48 -1.26 -14.07
C PRO A 20 8.25 -1.30 -12.75
N PHE A 21 7.72 -0.67 -11.71
CA PHE A 21 8.27 -0.60 -10.35
C PHE A 21 7.58 -1.56 -9.36
N CYS A 22 6.88 -2.59 -9.83
CA CYS A 22 6.09 -3.46 -8.98
C CYS A 22 6.95 -4.26 -8.00
N VAL A 23 6.85 -3.95 -6.71
CA VAL A 23 7.60 -4.64 -5.63
C VAL A 23 7.17 -6.09 -5.44
N SER A 24 5.94 -6.44 -5.82
CA SER A 24 5.44 -7.83 -5.72
C SER A 24 6.24 -8.80 -6.59
N CYS A 25 6.92 -8.28 -7.61
CA CYS A 25 7.81 -9.04 -8.45
C CYS A 25 9.08 -9.53 -7.72
N GLU A 26 9.39 -8.92 -6.58
CA GLU A 26 10.61 -9.22 -5.80
C GLU A 26 10.37 -10.27 -4.69
N THR A 27 9.10 -10.51 -4.33
CA THR A 27 8.77 -11.55 -3.34
C THR A 27 9.07 -12.93 -3.90
N PRO A 28 9.77 -13.81 -3.18
CA PRO A 28 10.06 -15.16 -3.64
C PRO A 28 8.78 -15.88 -4.07
N ASN A 29 8.81 -16.43 -5.28
CA ASN A 29 7.67 -17.15 -5.83
C ASN A 29 8.05 -18.60 -6.06
N LYS A 30 7.69 -19.47 -5.14
CA LYS A 30 7.87 -20.92 -5.32
C LYS A 30 6.61 -21.64 -5.71
N ASP A 31 5.45 -21.01 -5.47
CA ASP A 31 4.18 -21.68 -5.67
C ASP A 31 3.31 -20.87 -6.63
N ASN A 32 3.04 -21.46 -7.80
CA ASN A 32 1.94 -21.05 -8.66
C ASN A 32 0.61 -21.34 -7.94
N LEU A 33 0.34 -20.58 -6.86
CA LEU A 33 -0.86 -20.75 -6.04
C LEU A 33 -2.08 -20.26 -6.82
N LYS A 34 -2.59 -21.14 -7.66
CA LYS A 34 -3.95 -21.08 -8.16
C LYS A 34 -4.85 -21.29 -6.94
N SER A 35 -5.53 -20.25 -6.47
CA SER A 35 -6.56 -20.30 -5.42
C SER A 35 -6.28 -21.32 -4.32
N CYS A 36 -5.40 -20.98 -3.36
CA CYS A 36 -5.20 -21.83 -2.21
C CYS A 36 -6.38 -21.72 -1.26
N GLU A 37 -6.78 -22.84 -0.73
CA GLU A 37 -7.61 -22.89 0.45
C GLU A 37 -6.92 -22.16 1.59
N ILE A 38 -7.60 -21.16 2.19
CA ILE A 38 -7.01 -20.31 3.23
C ILE A 38 -6.76 -21.14 4.49
N ASN A 39 -5.54 -21.10 5.01
CA ASN A 39 -5.22 -21.71 6.29
C ASN A 39 -5.73 -20.84 7.46
N TRP A 40 -7.01 -21.01 7.79
CA TRP A 40 -7.69 -20.26 8.85
C TRP A 40 -7.06 -20.42 10.23
N ARG A 41 -6.49 -21.61 10.52
CA ARG A 41 -5.74 -21.85 11.77
C ARG A 41 -4.55 -20.92 11.89
N ASN A 42 -3.75 -20.81 10.83
CA ASN A 42 -2.56 -19.97 10.82
C ASN A 42 -2.93 -18.47 10.78
N LEU A 43 -3.98 -18.07 10.05
CA LEU A 43 -4.50 -16.71 10.14
C LEU A 43 -4.87 -16.32 11.58
N LYS A 44 -5.55 -17.22 12.30
CA LYS A 44 -5.90 -17.00 13.72
C LYS A 44 -4.66 -16.85 14.59
N ILE A 45 -3.60 -17.63 14.34
CA ILE A 45 -2.32 -17.50 15.05
C ILE A 45 -1.70 -16.12 14.76
N ALA A 46 -1.63 -15.71 13.50
CA ALA A 46 -1.08 -14.40 13.10
C ALA A 46 -1.87 -13.24 13.74
N ALA A 47 -3.21 -13.28 13.70
CA ALA A 47 -4.04 -12.25 14.30
C ALA A 47 -3.86 -12.16 15.83
N ASN A 48 -3.72 -13.30 16.50
CA ASN A 48 -3.40 -13.32 17.95
C ASN A 48 -2.01 -12.73 18.25
N LEU A 49 -1.01 -13.02 17.43
CA LEU A 49 0.33 -12.44 17.57
C LEU A 49 0.29 -10.91 17.35
N ALA A 50 -0.47 -10.44 16.35
CA ALA A 50 -0.68 -9.02 16.08
C ALA A 50 -1.33 -8.32 17.30
N ASN A 51 -2.43 -8.88 17.83
CA ASN A 51 -3.09 -8.33 19.01
C ASN A 51 -2.18 -8.28 20.25
N ARG A 52 -1.39 -9.32 20.50
CA ARG A 52 -0.41 -9.33 21.61
C ARG A 52 0.71 -8.32 21.43
N SER A 53 0.95 -7.89 20.20
CA SER A 53 1.91 -6.84 19.85
C SER A 53 1.31 -5.44 19.88
N ASN A 54 0.01 -5.30 20.20
CA ASN A 54 -0.76 -4.06 20.13
C ASN A 54 -0.72 -3.44 18.72
N VAL A 55 -0.89 -4.27 17.70
CA VAL A 55 -1.00 -3.80 16.32
C VAL A 55 -2.36 -3.13 16.12
N ASP A 56 -2.36 -1.87 15.74
CA ASP A 56 -3.58 -1.10 15.50
C ASP A 56 -4.11 -1.27 14.07
N THR A 57 -3.23 -1.54 13.10
CA THR A 57 -3.58 -1.55 11.69
C THR A 57 -3.34 -2.91 11.04
N VAL A 58 -4.38 -3.47 10.45
CA VAL A 58 -4.30 -4.61 9.53
C VAL A 58 -4.35 -4.11 8.10
N MET A 59 -3.41 -4.55 7.28
CA MET A 59 -3.34 -4.20 5.87
C MET A 59 -3.69 -5.40 5.00
N LEU A 60 -4.82 -5.34 4.31
CA LEU A 60 -5.15 -6.28 3.24
C LEU A 60 -4.41 -5.80 1.97
N THR A 61 -3.50 -6.61 1.48
CA THR A 61 -2.70 -6.32 0.29
C THR A 61 -2.61 -7.54 -0.59
N SER A 62 -1.93 -7.46 -1.74
CA SER A 62 -1.77 -8.59 -2.66
C SER A 62 -0.39 -8.57 -3.29
N ARG A 63 0.01 -9.71 -3.82
CA ARG A 63 1.12 -9.79 -4.78
C ARG A 63 0.71 -9.35 -6.19
N GLY A 64 -0.58 -9.14 -6.41
CA GLY A 64 -1.19 -8.60 -7.62
C GLY A 64 -2.19 -7.49 -7.28
N GLU A 65 -3.43 -7.64 -7.74
CA GLU A 65 -4.54 -6.73 -7.42
C GLU A 65 -5.56 -7.47 -6.54
N PRO A 66 -5.73 -7.05 -5.27
CA PRO A 66 -6.62 -7.74 -4.34
C PRO A 66 -8.09 -7.71 -4.78
N LEU A 67 -8.52 -6.68 -5.50
CA LEU A 67 -9.89 -6.58 -5.97
C LEU A 67 -10.27 -7.64 -7.01
N LEU A 68 -9.32 -8.39 -7.55
CA LEU A 68 -9.65 -9.57 -8.36
C LEU A 68 -10.24 -10.72 -7.53
N PHE A 69 -10.09 -10.66 -6.20
CA PHE A 69 -10.51 -11.69 -5.25
C PHE A 69 -11.45 -11.15 -4.17
N PRO A 70 -12.60 -10.55 -4.54
CA PRO A 70 -13.48 -9.86 -3.60
C PRO A 70 -14.08 -10.79 -2.54
N ASP A 71 -14.37 -12.04 -2.90
CA ASP A 71 -14.90 -13.02 -1.94
C ASP A 71 -13.86 -13.36 -0.87
N GLN A 72 -12.58 -13.50 -1.24
CA GLN A 72 -11.50 -13.74 -0.28
C GLN A 72 -11.28 -12.55 0.66
N ILE A 73 -11.40 -11.30 0.16
CA ILE A 73 -11.40 -10.11 1.01
C ILE A 73 -12.53 -10.19 2.05
N THR A 74 -13.73 -10.56 1.59
CA THR A 74 -14.91 -10.72 2.45
C THR A 74 -14.67 -11.75 3.56
N ASP A 75 -14.09 -12.90 3.21
CA ASP A 75 -13.78 -13.97 4.14
C ASP A 75 -12.72 -13.52 5.18
N TYR A 76 -11.66 -12.84 4.73
CA TYR A 76 -10.67 -12.29 5.65
C TYR A 76 -11.28 -11.27 6.62
N LEU A 77 -12.07 -10.33 6.13
CA LEU A 77 -12.74 -9.33 6.99
C LEU A 77 -13.66 -10.00 8.00
N HIS A 78 -14.45 -10.99 7.57
CA HIS A 78 -15.31 -11.77 8.47
C HIS A 78 -14.53 -12.42 9.62
N HIS A 79 -13.35 -12.97 9.33
CA HIS A 79 -12.51 -13.61 10.34
C HIS A 79 -11.78 -12.60 11.22
N LEU A 80 -11.30 -11.48 10.65
CA LEU A 80 -10.58 -10.42 11.36
C LEU A 80 -11.49 -9.64 12.31
N LYS A 81 -12.77 -9.51 12.02
CA LYS A 81 -13.75 -8.83 12.87
C LYS A 81 -13.74 -9.33 14.34
N LYS A 82 -13.39 -10.60 14.56
CA LYS A 82 -13.31 -11.21 15.90
C LYS A 82 -12.16 -10.69 16.76
N PHE A 83 -11.21 -9.98 16.17
CA PHE A 83 -9.98 -9.50 16.82
C PHE A 83 -10.01 -8.02 17.19
N ASN A 84 -11.05 -7.28 16.78
CA ASN A 84 -11.27 -5.88 17.10
C ASN A 84 -10.09 -4.95 16.73
N PHE A 85 -9.47 -5.16 15.57
CA PHE A 85 -8.46 -4.23 15.07
C PHE A 85 -9.11 -2.88 14.79
N PRO A 86 -8.56 -1.76 15.33
CA PRO A 86 -9.13 -0.42 15.14
C PRO A 86 -9.18 0.01 13.67
N PHE A 87 -8.13 -0.34 12.93
CA PHE A 87 -8.00 0.05 11.52
C PHE A 87 -7.75 -1.18 10.64
N ILE A 88 -8.57 -1.32 9.61
CA ILE A 88 -8.34 -2.28 8.54
C ILE A 88 -8.28 -1.50 7.23
N GLU A 89 -7.19 -1.65 6.50
CA GLU A 89 -6.93 -0.94 5.26
C GLU A 89 -6.83 -1.92 4.09
N LEU A 90 -7.41 -1.59 2.94
CA LEU A 90 -7.26 -2.32 1.69
C LEU A 90 -6.39 -1.51 0.73
N GLN A 91 -5.25 -2.10 0.32
CA GLN A 91 -4.35 -1.49 -0.69
C GLN A 91 -4.68 -2.00 -2.09
N THR A 92 -4.98 -1.08 -3.01
CA THR A 92 -5.39 -1.39 -4.38
C THR A 92 -4.89 -0.32 -5.37
N ASN A 93 -4.87 -0.64 -6.66
CA ASN A 93 -4.74 0.37 -7.71
C ASN A 93 -6.05 1.12 -7.99
N GLY A 94 -7.16 0.72 -7.40
CA GLY A 94 -8.48 1.35 -7.49
C GLY A 94 -9.22 1.19 -8.82
N ILE A 95 -8.58 0.67 -9.84
CA ILE A 95 -9.11 0.66 -11.22
C ILE A 95 -10.44 -0.09 -11.30
N LEU A 96 -10.55 -1.25 -10.65
CA LEU A 96 -11.75 -2.07 -10.68
C LEU A 96 -12.92 -1.44 -9.93
N LEU A 97 -12.68 -0.64 -8.88
CA LEU A 97 -13.74 0.03 -8.12
C LEU A 97 -14.56 0.98 -8.99
N GLN A 98 -13.92 1.65 -9.93
CA GLN A 98 -14.61 2.55 -10.85
C GLN A 98 -15.09 1.86 -12.11
N LYS A 99 -14.25 1.04 -12.75
CA LYS A 99 -14.63 0.33 -13.99
C LYS A 99 -15.78 -0.66 -13.79
N ASN A 100 -15.90 -1.26 -12.61
CA ASN A 100 -16.92 -2.25 -12.28
C ASN A 100 -17.75 -1.82 -11.06
N LYS A 101 -18.14 -0.55 -11.01
CA LYS A 101 -18.81 0.07 -9.86
C LYS A 101 -19.98 -0.76 -9.33
N ASP A 102 -20.87 -1.20 -10.21
CA ASP A 102 -22.08 -1.95 -9.82
C ASP A 102 -21.74 -3.28 -9.12
N LYS A 103 -20.65 -3.93 -9.53
CA LYS A 103 -20.15 -5.13 -8.87
C LYS A 103 -19.64 -4.81 -7.48
N TYR A 104 -18.78 -3.77 -7.36
CA TYR A 104 -18.08 -3.47 -6.11
C TYR A 104 -18.91 -2.69 -5.09
N ASP A 105 -20.01 -2.05 -5.49
CA ASP A 105 -20.90 -1.36 -4.56
C ASP A 105 -21.41 -2.26 -3.42
N LYS A 106 -21.79 -3.49 -3.76
CA LYS A 106 -22.23 -4.49 -2.77
C LYS A 106 -21.10 -4.93 -1.83
N TYR A 107 -19.90 -5.14 -2.39
CA TYR A 107 -18.76 -5.55 -1.60
C TYR A 107 -18.29 -4.43 -0.67
N LEU A 108 -18.19 -3.20 -1.16
CA LEU A 108 -17.75 -2.06 -0.36
C LEU A 108 -18.67 -1.84 0.84
N LYS A 109 -20.00 -1.88 0.66
CA LYS A 109 -20.98 -1.78 1.77
C LYS A 109 -20.78 -2.90 2.79
N LEU A 110 -20.65 -4.15 2.30
CA LEU A 110 -20.42 -5.31 3.16
C LEU A 110 -19.08 -5.20 3.91
N TRP A 111 -18.02 -4.78 3.23
CA TRP A 111 -16.70 -4.65 3.84
C TRP A 111 -16.65 -3.54 4.89
N TYR A 112 -17.37 -2.42 4.65
CA TYR A 112 -17.53 -1.38 5.66
C TYR A 112 -18.19 -1.93 6.93
N ASP A 113 -19.28 -2.67 6.80
CA ASP A 113 -19.99 -3.30 7.92
C ASP A 113 -19.14 -4.39 8.63
N GLN A 114 -18.19 -4.96 7.91
CA GLN A 114 -17.22 -5.93 8.47
C GLN A 114 -15.99 -5.27 9.11
N GLY A 115 -15.88 -3.94 9.05
CA GLY A 115 -14.85 -3.18 9.74
C GLY A 115 -13.69 -2.70 8.85
N LEU A 116 -13.80 -2.78 7.51
CA LEU A 116 -12.86 -2.10 6.64
C LEU A 116 -13.01 -0.58 6.80
N THR A 117 -11.93 0.10 7.17
CA THR A 117 -11.97 1.54 7.49
C THR A 117 -11.42 2.40 6.37
N THR A 118 -10.41 1.90 5.66
CA THR A 118 -9.59 2.72 4.76
C THR A 118 -9.35 2.03 3.42
N ILE A 119 -9.55 2.76 2.35
CA ILE A 119 -9.14 2.35 0.99
C ILE A 119 -7.89 3.14 0.63
N THR A 120 -6.78 2.42 0.42
CA THR A 120 -5.51 3.00 -0.01
C THR A 120 -5.32 2.80 -1.50
N ILE A 121 -5.28 3.89 -2.26
CA ILE A 121 -5.15 3.89 -3.71
C ILE A 121 -3.70 4.19 -4.08
N SER A 122 -3.10 3.29 -4.86
CA SER A 122 -1.74 3.46 -5.38
C SER A 122 -1.76 4.33 -6.64
N VAL A 123 -0.95 5.38 -6.67
CA VAL A 123 -0.81 6.32 -7.80
C VAL A 123 0.66 6.69 -8.02
N VAL A 124 0.98 7.29 -9.15
CA VAL A 124 2.30 7.92 -9.41
C VAL A 124 2.21 9.45 -9.52
N SER A 125 1.00 9.98 -9.67
CA SER A 125 0.74 11.41 -9.81
C SER A 125 -0.75 11.71 -9.61
N HIS A 126 -1.09 13.00 -9.45
CA HIS A 126 -2.47 13.49 -9.59
C HIS A 126 -2.89 13.63 -11.08
N LYS A 127 -1.94 13.60 -12.00
CA LYS A 127 -2.16 13.73 -13.44
C LYS A 127 -2.58 12.40 -14.04
N PRO A 128 -3.79 12.28 -14.64
CA PRO A 128 -4.31 10.99 -15.15
C PRO A 128 -3.42 10.35 -16.21
N GLU A 129 -2.79 11.15 -17.07
CA GLU A 129 -1.92 10.67 -18.15
C GLU A 129 -0.67 9.96 -17.63
N LEU A 130 -0.11 10.39 -16.49
CA LEU A 130 1.03 9.72 -15.86
C LEU A 130 0.61 8.41 -15.23
N ASN A 131 -0.55 8.35 -14.58
CA ASN A 131 -1.10 7.10 -14.07
C ASN A 131 -1.44 6.15 -15.22
N LYS A 132 -2.08 6.64 -16.30
CA LYS A 132 -2.36 5.84 -17.51
C LYS A 132 -1.10 5.18 -18.04
N LYS A 133 -0.04 5.95 -18.27
CA LYS A 133 1.25 5.45 -18.78
C LYS A 133 1.86 4.34 -17.94
N ASN A 134 1.67 4.38 -16.61
CA ASN A 134 2.34 3.46 -15.69
C ASN A 134 1.48 2.26 -15.27
N TYR A 135 0.15 2.41 -15.26
CA TYR A 135 -0.76 1.34 -14.82
C TYR A 135 -1.49 0.66 -15.97
N MET A 136 -1.84 1.41 -17.05
CA MET A 136 -2.65 0.89 -18.16
C MET A 136 -1.78 0.46 -19.32
N GLN A 137 -1.94 -0.78 -19.79
CA GLN A 137 -1.17 -1.28 -20.93
C GLN A 137 -1.98 -1.38 -22.23
N ASP A 138 -3.30 -1.32 -22.11
CA ASP A 138 -4.26 -1.56 -23.20
C ASP A 138 -4.78 -0.29 -23.87
N ASN A 139 -4.09 0.83 -23.69
CA ASN A 139 -4.54 2.17 -24.15
C ASN A 139 -5.91 2.63 -23.60
N SER A 140 -6.55 1.87 -22.72
CA SER A 140 -7.78 2.31 -22.07
C SER A 140 -7.52 3.52 -21.18
N ASP A 141 -8.56 4.34 -20.95
CA ASP A 141 -8.42 5.50 -20.10
C ASP A 141 -8.22 5.09 -18.64
N TYR A 142 -7.40 5.88 -17.93
CA TYR A 142 -7.25 5.76 -16.49
C TYR A 142 -8.54 6.22 -15.81
N ILE A 143 -8.71 5.79 -14.56
CA ILE A 143 -9.87 6.16 -13.75
C ILE A 143 -9.86 7.66 -13.41
N ASP A 144 -11.05 8.20 -13.17
CA ASP A 144 -11.26 9.54 -12.63
C ASP A 144 -11.09 9.49 -11.12
N LEU A 145 -9.88 9.81 -10.63
CA LEU A 145 -9.57 9.75 -9.20
C LEU A 145 -10.51 10.60 -8.34
N PRO A 146 -10.82 11.87 -8.70
CA PRO A 146 -11.79 12.67 -7.95
C PRO A 146 -13.14 11.97 -7.77
N LYS A 147 -13.72 11.45 -8.83
CA LYS A 147 -15.00 10.73 -8.74
C LYS A 147 -14.92 9.46 -7.91
N LEU A 148 -13.78 8.74 -7.98
CA LEU A 148 -13.59 7.56 -7.13
C LEU A 148 -13.51 7.94 -5.66
N MET A 149 -12.76 8.99 -5.32
CA MET A 149 -12.62 9.46 -3.94
C MET A 149 -13.95 9.95 -3.37
N ASP A 150 -14.70 10.77 -4.12
CA ASP A 150 -16.05 11.19 -3.71
C ASP A 150 -16.96 10.00 -3.43
N TYR A 151 -16.97 9.01 -4.32
CA TYR A 151 -17.75 7.78 -4.14
C TYR A 151 -17.36 6.99 -2.88
N LEU A 152 -16.06 6.87 -2.58
CA LEU A 152 -15.60 6.17 -1.38
C LEU A 152 -15.97 6.94 -0.11
N HIS A 153 -15.92 8.27 -0.13
CA HIS A 153 -16.37 9.12 0.99
C HIS A 153 -17.90 9.04 1.20
N GLU A 154 -18.70 8.96 0.12
CA GLU A 154 -20.14 8.69 0.24
C GLU A 154 -20.42 7.38 0.98
N LEU A 155 -19.57 6.37 0.79
CA LEU A 155 -19.59 5.09 1.51
C LEU A 155 -18.90 5.14 2.88
N LYS A 156 -18.44 6.32 3.32
CA LYS A 156 -17.81 6.61 4.64
C LYS A 156 -16.43 5.99 4.84
N PHE A 157 -15.74 5.59 3.78
CA PHE A 157 -14.36 5.17 3.89
C PHE A 157 -13.42 6.36 4.05
N CYS A 158 -12.37 6.19 4.85
CA CYS A 158 -11.19 7.03 4.73
C CYS A 158 -10.42 6.67 3.46
N VAL A 159 -9.89 7.67 2.77
CA VAL A 159 -9.09 7.49 1.57
C VAL A 159 -7.64 7.86 1.85
N ARG A 160 -6.72 6.96 1.48
CA ARG A 160 -5.28 7.23 1.47
C ARG A 160 -4.77 7.16 0.05
N LEU A 161 -3.95 8.12 -0.36
CA LEU A 161 -3.18 8.03 -1.60
C LEU A 161 -1.74 7.63 -1.28
N THR A 162 -1.28 6.52 -1.85
CA THR A 162 0.14 6.15 -1.84
C THR A 162 0.74 6.48 -3.19
N CYS A 163 1.56 7.53 -3.24
CA CYS A 163 2.23 7.97 -4.44
C CYS A 163 3.64 7.39 -4.53
N VAL A 164 3.89 6.61 -5.58
CA VAL A 164 5.24 6.13 -5.89
C VAL A 164 6.04 7.25 -6.54
N CYS A 165 7.09 7.71 -5.86
CA CYS A 165 7.90 8.85 -6.31
C CYS A 165 9.02 8.38 -7.24
N CYS A 166 8.96 8.84 -8.48
CA CYS A 166 9.90 8.53 -9.54
C CYS A 166 10.24 9.79 -10.35
N LYS A 167 11.37 9.75 -11.05
CA LYS A 167 11.81 10.80 -11.96
C LYS A 167 10.77 11.09 -13.03
N ASN A 168 10.58 12.36 -13.36
CA ASN A 168 9.58 12.89 -14.29
C ASN A 168 8.10 12.65 -13.89
N MET A 169 7.85 12.32 -12.61
CA MET A 169 6.49 12.11 -12.07
C MET A 169 6.32 12.89 -10.76
N MET A 170 6.87 12.37 -9.67
CA MET A 170 6.84 12.97 -8.35
C MET A 170 8.28 13.10 -7.85
N ASP A 171 9.04 14.02 -8.42
CA ASP A 171 10.50 14.13 -8.26
C ASP A 171 11.01 15.49 -7.79
N ASN A 172 10.13 16.44 -7.57
CA ASN A 172 10.48 17.79 -7.15
C ASN A 172 9.41 18.42 -6.26
N SER A 173 9.77 19.53 -5.62
CA SER A 173 8.93 20.26 -4.68
C SER A 173 7.61 20.78 -5.31
N LYS A 174 7.64 21.18 -6.58
CA LYS A 174 6.45 21.66 -7.30
C LYS A 174 5.42 20.55 -7.50
N GLU A 175 5.83 19.39 -8.00
CA GLU A 175 4.93 18.25 -8.19
C GLU A 175 4.35 17.77 -6.84
N VAL A 176 5.15 17.75 -5.78
CA VAL A 176 4.69 17.42 -4.43
C VAL A 176 3.65 18.43 -3.94
N SER A 177 3.90 19.74 -4.12
CA SER A 177 2.96 20.79 -3.73
C SER A 177 1.62 20.67 -4.47
N GLU A 178 1.66 20.43 -5.79
CA GLU A 178 0.46 20.25 -6.61
C GLU A 178 -0.32 18.98 -6.18
N PHE A 179 0.38 17.89 -5.89
CA PHE A 179 -0.23 16.65 -5.42
C PHE A 179 -0.90 16.80 -4.04
N ILE A 180 -0.25 17.50 -3.12
CA ILE A 180 -0.82 17.79 -1.79
C ILE A 180 -2.07 18.66 -1.93
N LYS A 181 -2.05 19.69 -2.78
CA LYS A 181 -3.24 20.52 -3.06
C LYS A 181 -4.38 19.69 -3.66
N PHE A 182 -4.05 18.81 -4.62
CA PHE A 182 -5.02 17.89 -5.21
C PHE A 182 -5.64 16.97 -4.15
N ALA A 183 -4.84 16.36 -3.27
CA ALA A 183 -5.31 15.50 -2.20
C ALA A 183 -6.26 16.25 -1.25
N LYS A 184 -5.87 17.45 -0.82
CA LYS A 184 -6.68 18.31 0.04
C LYS A 184 -8.01 18.71 -0.60
N GLN A 185 -8.02 19.11 -1.88
CA GLN A 185 -9.22 19.46 -2.63
C GLN A 185 -10.21 18.29 -2.73
N ASN A 186 -9.71 17.07 -2.78
CA ASN A 186 -10.50 15.85 -2.84
C ASN A 186 -10.70 15.18 -1.47
N LYS A 187 -10.45 15.89 -0.37
CA LYS A 187 -10.68 15.46 1.01
C LYS A 187 -9.95 14.16 1.39
N VAL A 188 -8.84 13.87 0.75
CA VAL A 188 -8.01 12.70 1.08
C VAL A 188 -7.47 12.85 2.50
N GLU A 189 -7.67 11.85 3.36
CA GLU A 189 -7.24 11.92 4.75
C GLU A 189 -5.73 11.80 4.90
N GLN A 190 -5.08 10.98 4.09
CA GLN A 190 -3.64 10.75 4.20
C GLN A 190 -2.97 10.60 2.83
N VAL A 191 -1.80 11.20 2.71
CA VAL A 191 -0.90 11.03 1.57
C VAL A 191 0.37 10.33 2.03
N THR A 192 0.81 9.33 1.28
CA THR A 192 2.12 8.72 1.45
C THR A 192 2.95 8.95 0.20
N LEU A 193 4.06 9.68 0.33
CA LEU A 193 5.07 9.82 -0.71
C LEU A 193 6.12 8.73 -0.50
N ARG A 194 6.24 7.82 -1.45
CA ARG A 194 7.12 6.65 -1.35
C ARG A 194 8.12 6.62 -2.50
N PRO A 195 9.37 7.03 -2.27
CA PRO A 195 10.43 6.81 -3.26
C PRO A 195 10.55 5.35 -3.64
N VAL A 196 10.76 5.09 -4.94
CA VAL A 196 11.01 3.75 -5.45
C VAL A 196 12.24 3.16 -4.76
N ASN A 197 12.15 1.90 -4.36
CA ASN A 197 13.28 1.14 -3.83
C ASN A 197 14.24 0.78 -4.96
N ASP A 198 15.55 0.85 -4.73
CA ASP A 198 16.60 0.56 -5.72
C ASP A 198 17.27 -0.82 -5.54
N GLU A 199 16.78 -1.63 -4.61
CA GLU A 199 17.27 -2.97 -4.31
C GLU A 199 16.47 -4.08 -5.01
N TYR A 200 16.22 -3.95 -6.32
CA TYR A 200 15.45 -4.96 -7.08
C TYR A 200 16.32 -6.11 -7.57
N ARG A 201 15.76 -7.33 -7.53
CA ARG A 201 16.42 -8.56 -7.97
C ARG A 201 16.17 -8.87 -9.45
N ARG A 202 14.97 -8.55 -9.96
CA ARG A 202 14.63 -8.75 -11.37
C ARG A 202 15.34 -7.72 -12.23
N GLU A 203 16.12 -8.16 -13.21
CA GLU A 203 16.92 -7.29 -14.07
C GLU A 203 16.09 -6.25 -14.82
N SER A 204 14.93 -6.63 -15.37
CA SER A 204 14.04 -5.69 -16.09
C SER A 204 13.50 -4.57 -15.19
N ALA A 205 13.08 -4.89 -13.97
CA ALA A 205 12.64 -3.89 -13.01
C ALA A 205 13.83 -3.04 -12.55
N ARG A 206 14.98 -3.66 -12.30
CA ARG A 206 16.21 -2.97 -11.89
C ARG A 206 16.65 -1.94 -12.91
N LEU A 207 16.68 -2.28 -14.20
CA LEU A 207 17.07 -1.33 -15.27
C LEU A 207 16.13 -0.13 -15.29
N TRP A 208 14.83 -0.36 -15.28
CA TRP A 208 13.85 0.73 -15.24
C TRP A 208 14.04 1.62 -14.01
N ILE A 209 14.28 1.04 -12.85
CA ILE A 209 14.45 1.78 -11.61
C ILE A 209 15.73 2.60 -11.60
N LEU A 210 16.85 2.07 -12.10
CA LEU A 210 18.09 2.83 -12.21
C LEU A 210 17.92 4.10 -13.06
N GLU A 211 17.07 4.05 -14.08
CA GLU A 211 16.78 5.19 -14.95
C GLU A 211 15.77 6.17 -14.32
N ASN A 212 14.84 5.67 -13.50
CA ASN A 212 13.67 6.41 -13.04
C ASN A 212 13.61 6.67 -11.52
N LYS A 213 14.55 6.17 -10.74
CA LYS A 213 14.61 6.46 -9.30
C LYS A 213 14.93 7.94 -9.03
N LEU A 214 14.49 8.43 -7.90
CA LEU A 214 14.87 9.74 -7.42
C LEU A 214 16.38 9.77 -7.11
N THR A 215 17.02 10.88 -7.49
CA THR A 215 18.38 11.19 -7.01
C THR A 215 18.33 11.62 -5.53
N ASP A 216 19.49 11.70 -4.89
CA ASP A 216 19.54 12.18 -3.50
C ASP A 216 19.19 13.67 -3.41
N GLU A 217 19.49 14.45 -4.47
CA GLU A 217 19.07 15.85 -4.60
C GLU A 217 17.54 15.96 -4.68
N ASN A 218 16.86 15.12 -5.50
CA ASN A 218 15.40 15.11 -5.55
C ASN A 218 14.78 14.76 -4.19
N LYS A 219 15.30 13.73 -3.51
CA LYS A 219 14.82 13.34 -2.18
C LYS A 219 15.02 14.44 -1.16
N LYS A 220 16.18 15.12 -1.24
CA LYS A 220 16.49 16.26 -0.36
C LYS A 220 15.55 17.42 -0.65
N GLU A 221 15.35 17.80 -1.91
CA GLU A 221 14.42 18.87 -2.30
C GLU A 221 13.00 18.63 -1.77
N ILE A 222 12.48 17.40 -1.95
CA ILE A 222 11.17 17.03 -1.43
C ILE A 222 11.12 17.13 0.09
N LYS A 223 12.14 16.65 0.78
CA LYS A 223 12.23 16.70 2.23
C LYS A 223 12.31 18.15 2.73
N ASP A 224 13.18 18.96 2.13
CA ASP A 224 13.34 20.38 2.48
C ASP A 224 12.01 21.14 2.26
N TYR A 225 11.27 20.81 1.18
CA TYR A 225 9.94 21.39 0.94
C TYR A 225 8.96 21.04 2.08
N LEU A 226 8.90 19.78 2.48
CA LEU A 226 8.00 19.34 3.55
C LEU A 226 8.39 19.95 4.91
N GLU A 227 9.67 20.08 5.19
CA GLU A 227 10.19 20.70 6.44
C GLU A 227 9.94 22.22 6.47
N ASN A 228 10.04 22.91 5.33
CA ASN A 228 9.86 24.35 5.26
C ASN A 228 8.39 24.79 5.17
N ASN A 229 7.50 23.94 4.67
CA ASN A 229 6.09 24.27 4.42
C ASN A 229 5.12 23.48 5.29
N GLY A 230 5.61 22.57 6.10
CA GLY A 230 4.81 21.72 6.98
C GLY A 230 5.31 21.72 8.42
N THR A 231 4.44 21.27 9.31
CA THR A 231 4.79 20.99 10.71
C THR A 231 5.07 19.50 10.85
N LYS A 232 6.25 19.14 11.34
CA LYS A 232 6.57 17.74 11.68
C LYS A 232 5.67 17.28 12.81
N LEU A 233 4.84 16.27 12.56
CA LEU A 233 3.92 15.69 13.54
C LEU A 233 4.54 14.50 14.27
N LEU A 234 5.15 13.58 13.51
CA LEU A 234 5.63 12.31 14.05
C LEU A 234 6.78 11.77 13.22
N GLU A 235 7.78 11.23 13.88
CA GLU A 235 8.84 10.45 13.24
C GLU A 235 8.64 8.98 13.56
N LEU A 236 8.39 8.21 12.52
CA LEU A 236 8.23 6.77 12.58
C LEU A 236 9.58 6.12 12.28
N GLU A 237 10.20 5.57 13.32
CA GLU A 237 11.52 4.93 13.17
C GLU A 237 11.53 3.94 12.00
N ARG A 238 12.46 4.10 11.05
CA ARG A 238 12.65 3.28 9.85
C ARG A 238 11.45 3.22 8.88
N ILE A 239 10.42 4.03 9.11
CA ILE A 239 9.23 4.09 8.25
C ILE A 239 9.20 5.42 7.49
N GLY A 240 9.45 6.53 8.18
CA GLY A 240 9.42 7.86 7.61
C GLY A 240 8.93 8.92 8.57
N THR A 241 8.69 10.11 8.04
CA THR A 241 8.26 11.27 8.84
C THR A 241 6.89 11.72 8.35
N ILE A 242 5.99 12.00 9.30
CA ILE A 242 4.66 12.55 9.03
C ILE A 242 4.69 14.06 9.26
N TYR A 243 4.15 14.79 8.30
CA TYR A 243 4.01 16.24 8.32
C TYR A 243 2.53 16.63 8.20
N ASP A 244 2.16 17.71 8.84
CA ASP A 244 0.98 18.51 8.47
C ASP A 244 1.45 19.58 7.49
N VAL A 245 1.00 19.51 6.26
CA VAL A 245 1.28 20.51 5.23
C VAL A 245 -0.02 21.21 4.88
N ASP A 246 -0.23 22.40 5.44
CA ASP A 246 -1.47 23.18 5.25
C ASP A 246 -2.75 22.36 5.56
N GLY A 247 -2.74 21.60 6.66
CA GLY A 247 -3.84 20.74 7.08
C GLY A 247 -3.94 19.39 6.36
N GLN A 248 -3.01 19.06 5.46
CA GLN A 248 -2.94 17.74 4.83
C GLN A 248 -1.92 16.86 5.54
N ASN A 249 -2.35 15.66 5.97
CA ASN A 249 -1.43 14.65 6.51
C ASN A 249 -0.58 14.04 5.40
N VAL A 250 0.74 14.16 5.51
CA VAL A 250 1.71 13.69 4.50
C VAL A 250 2.79 12.86 5.17
N LEU A 251 2.85 11.56 4.85
CA LEU A 251 3.97 10.69 5.22
C LEU A 251 5.01 10.70 4.10
N PHE A 252 6.23 11.14 4.38
CA PHE A 252 7.39 10.89 3.53
C PHE A 252 8.04 9.58 3.99
N SER A 253 7.80 8.53 3.23
CA SER A 253 8.18 7.16 3.60
C SER A 253 9.60 6.84 3.15
N LEU A 254 10.36 6.22 4.03
CA LEU A 254 11.65 5.63 3.66
C LEU A 254 11.45 4.31 2.91
N PRO A 255 12.20 4.04 1.83
CA PRO A 255 12.18 2.74 1.18
C PRO A 255 12.66 1.66 2.16
N LEU A 256 12.09 0.46 2.05
CA LEU A 256 12.62 -0.71 2.72
C LEU A 256 13.86 -1.18 1.96
N THR A 257 15.01 -1.06 2.59
CA THR A 257 16.29 -1.52 2.07
C THR A 257 16.94 -2.51 3.05
N LYS A 258 17.98 -3.19 2.64
CA LYS A 258 18.78 -4.04 3.55
C LYS A 258 19.33 -3.30 4.76
N TYR A 259 19.52 -1.98 4.64
CA TYR A 259 20.01 -1.12 5.74
C TYR A 259 18.90 -0.67 6.69
N THR A 260 17.64 -0.75 6.25
CA THR A 260 16.46 -0.39 7.05
C THR A 260 15.73 -1.61 7.59
N ARG A 261 16.27 -2.83 7.39
CA ARG A 261 15.70 -4.06 7.95
C ARG A 261 15.72 -4.05 9.47
N ASP A 262 14.63 -4.52 10.03
CA ASP A 262 14.54 -4.70 11.47
C ASP A 262 15.40 -5.89 11.90
N THR A 263 16.40 -5.64 12.74
CA THR A 263 17.23 -6.68 13.36
C THR A 263 16.88 -6.88 14.83
N ASN A 264 16.07 -5.97 15.40
CA ASN A 264 15.64 -6.04 16.79
C ASN A 264 14.31 -6.79 16.92
N PRO A 265 14.26 -7.96 17.57
CA PRO A 265 13.04 -8.76 17.74
C PRO A 265 11.96 -8.06 18.56
N GLU A 266 12.29 -7.01 19.33
CA GLU A 266 11.33 -6.21 20.07
C GLU A 266 10.66 -5.13 19.22
N ASN A 267 11.07 -4.96 17.97
CA ASN A 267 10.59 -3.89 17.11
C ASN A 267 10.53 -4.31 15.63
N LEU A 268 9.89 -5.45 15.35
CA LEU A 268 9.69 -5.94 13.98
C LEU A 268 8.59 -5.12 13.30
N ARG A 269 8.87 -4.67 12.08
CA ARG A 269 7.91 -3.86 11.31
C ARG A 269 6.69 -4.66 10.89
N ASN A 270 6.90 -5.87 10.34
CA ASN A 270 5.85 -6.63 9.69
C ASN A 270 5.60 -7.98 10.36
N LEU A 271 4.33 -8.30 10.51
CA LEU A 271 3.81 -9.66 10.59
C LEU A 271 3.00 -9.89 9.33
N ILE A 272 3.28 -10.95 8.57
CA ILE A 272 2.69 -11.16 7.26
C ILE A 272 2.08 -12.55 7.20
N PHE A 273 0.80 -12.63 6.88
CA PHE A 273 0.13 -13.88 6.55
C PHE A 273 0.06 -14.03 5.03
N PHE A 274 0.75 -15.03 4.52
CA PHE A 274 0.80 -15.31 3.08
C PHE A 274 -0.30 -16.29 2.66
N GLN A 275 -0.56 -16.32 1.35
CA GLN A 275 -1.57 -17.17 0.72
C GLN A 275 -1.30 -18.67 0.91
N ASP A 276 -0.02 -19.06 1.01
CA ASP A 276 0.42 -20.42 1.28
C ASP A 276 0.17 -20.86 2.74
N GLY A 277 -0.40 -19.98 3.55
CA GLY A 277 -0.65 -20.20 4.97
C GLY A 277 0.54 -19.99 5.87
N HIS A 278 1.71 -19.64 5.34
CA HIS A 278 2.87 -19.28 6.14
C HIS A 278 2.71 -17.91 6.80
N ILE A 279 3.24 -17.79 7.99
CA ILE A 279 3.39 -16.54 8.73
C ILE A 279 4.84 -16.11 8.62
N ARG A 280 5.08 -14.88 8.13
CA ARG A 280 6.42 -14.35 7.88
C ARG A 280 6.60 -12.99 8.57
N TYR A 281 7.85 -12.60 8.79
CA TYR A 281 8.23 -11.25 9.23
C TYR A 281 9.00 -10.47 8.17
N GLU A 282 9.24 -11.09 7.01
CA GLU A 282 10.02 -10.52 5.91
C GLU A 282 9.34 -10.81 4.57
N TRP A 283 9.29 -9.81 3.67
CA TRP A 283 8.65 -9.92 2.36
C TRP A 283 9.51 -10.65 1.32
N GLU A 284 10.81 -10.42 1.34
CA GLU A 284 11.72 -10.77 0.25
C GLU A 284 12.55 -12.02 0.54
N MET A 285 12.79 -12.32 1.83
CA MET A 285 13.67 -13.41 2.22
C MET A 285 12.88 -14.68 2.51
N GLU A 286 13.24 -15.77 1.80
CA GLU A 286 12.61 -17.07 1.98
C GLU A 286 12.70 -17.57 3.44
N GLY A 287 13.82 -17.32 4.11
CA GLY A 287 14.05 -17.70 5.50
C GLY A 287 13.29 -16.86 6.54
N GLY A 288 12.55 -15.82 6.13
CA GLY A 288 11.79 -14.96 7.03
C GLY A 288 10.47 -15.57 7.53
N ILE A 289 10.43 -16.87 7.79
CA ILE A 289 9.24 -17.65 8.18
C ILE A 289 9.20 -17.79 9.71
N LEU A 290 8.01 -17.58 10.30
CA LEU A 290 7.70 -17.86 11.70
C LEU A 290 6.96 -19.19 11.85
N LEU A 291 6.07 -19.50 10.92
CA LEU A 291 5.23 -20.72 10.90
C LEU A 291 4.88 -21.08 9.47
#